data_7975aeece1596530194dc19e9f98089f
#
_entry.id   7975aeece1596530194dc19e9f98089f
#
_cell.length_a   1.000
_cell.length_b   1.000
_cell.length_c   1.000
_cell.angle_alpha   90.00
_cell.angle_beta   90.00
_cell.angle_gamma   90.00
#
_symmetry.space_group_name_H-M   'P 1'
#
loop_
_entity.id
_entity.type
_entity.pdbx_description
1 polymer ?
#
loop_
_entity_poly.entity_id
_entity_poly.type
_entity_poly.pdbx_seq_one_letter_code
_entity_poly.pdbx_strand_id
1 'polypeptide(L)'
;YLNIKPLDIWYQFVFEDGTKFNYSGNEEEMEKQISAISPDDFKGYIKLVNFTKKIFEKGYLELSDVPFTKPFFMMKQIPSLLKLKSYKSVYSLVSSYVKHEKLRRILSMHPLLVGGNPFTTTSIYGLILYLEKKWGIHYSMGGTGNIIKGLETLMNEENIKIKKGFEVNKIISNGKTIKGIRLENGDEISANNVVCNADPPDVYERLLNKKDLNFFFNFKRKRMDYSMGLFVYYFGTKKVYKDVAHHTIKFGNKYKEHLDDIFDKKKLNDDISYYLHRPTATDDSMAPDGCDCFYVLVPVPNNQSN
;
A
#
# COMPACT_ATOMS: atom_id res chain seq x y z
N TYR A 1 7.94 16.28 -16.44
CA TYR A 1 8.30 14.86 -16.35
C TYR A 1 7.09 13.94 -16.41
N LEU A 2 5.95 14.30 -15.76
CA LEU A 2 4.78 13.45 -15.61
C LEU A 2 3.50 14.17 -16.04
N ASN A 3 2.63 13.46 -16.75
CA ASN A 3 1.25 13.86 -16.97
C ASN A 3 0.37 13.05 -16.03
N ILE A 4 -0.16 13.69 -14.98
CA ILE A 4 -1.02 13.04 -13.98
C ILE A 4 -2.44 13.58 -14.08
N LYS A 5 -3.43 12.70 -13.98
CA LYS A 5 -4.84 13.01 -14.08
C LYS A 5 -5.55 12.62 -12.78
N PRO A 6 -6.32 13.52 -12.13
CA PRO A 6 -7.12 13.16 -10.96
C PRO A 6 -8.24 12.20 -11.37
N LEU A 7 -8.61 11.32 -10.47
CA LEU A 7 -9.74 10.41 -10.62
C LEU A 7 -10.94 10.94 -9.84
N ASP A 8 -12.13 10.98 -10.48
CA ASP A 8 -13.37 11.40 -9.84
C ASP A 8 -13.88 10.31 -8.88
N ILE A 9 -13.92 9.07 -9.35
CA ILE A 9 -14.19 7.88 -8.52
C ILE A 9 -12.83 7.26 -8.18
N TRP A 10 -12.47 7.34 -6.90
CA TRP A 10 -11.21 6.79 -6.42
C TRP A 10 -11.24 5.27 -6.40
N TYR A 11 -12.33 4.69 -5.83
CA TYR A 11 -12.60 3.26 -5.81
C TYR A 11 -14.09 3.02 -5.98
N GLN A 12 -14.45 2.06 -6.81
CA GLN A 12 -15.78 1.47 -6.83
C GLN A 12 -15.75 0.18 -6.02
N PHE A 13 -16.49 0.14 -4.92
CA PHE A 13 -16.68 -1.08 -4.15
C PHE A 13 -17.89 -1.83 -4.64
N VAL A 14 -17.75 -3.14 -4.78
CA VAL A 14 -18.84 -4.04 -5.20
C VAL A 14 -18.99 -5.13 -4.14
N PHE A 15 -20.20 -5.28 -3.63
CA PHE A 15 -20.54 -6.31 -2.66
C PHE A 15 -21.21 -7.51 -3.34
N GLU A 16 -21.35 -8.60 -2.59
CA GLU A 16 -21.87 -9.87 -3.05
C GLU A 16 -23.35 -9.80 -3.49
N ASP A 17 -24.12 -8.93 -2.85
CA ASP A 17 -25.53 -8.67 -3.18
C ASP A 17 -25.73 -7.70 -4.35
N GLY A 18 -24.63 -7.33 -5.03
CA GLY A 18 -24.63 -6.40 -6.15
C GLY A 18 -24.63 -4.92 -5.75
N THR A 19 -24.65 -4.59 -4.46
CA THR A 19 -24.52 -3.19 -3.99
C THR A 19 -23.21 -2.61 -4.49
N LYS A 20 -23.26 -1.45 -5.13
CA LYS A 20 -22.09 -0.66 -5.53
C LYS A 20 -21.98 0.58 -4.66
N PHE A 21 -20.75 0.96 -4.34
CA PHE A 21 -20.42 2.18 -3.61
C PHE A 21 -19.25 2.89 -4.29
N ASN A 22 -19.46 4.12 -4.72
CA ASN A 22 -18.42 4.93 -5.35
C ASN A 22 -17.76 5.83 -4.28
N TYR A 23 -16.53 5.50 -3.94
CA TYR A 23 -15.73 6.28 -3.01
C TYR A 23 -15.00 7.39 -3.74
N SER A 24 -15.18 8.64 -3.30
CA SER A 24 -14.63 9.82 -3.97
C SER A 24 -14.20 10.91 -2.98
N GLY A 25 -13.58 11.96 -3.50
CA GLY A 25 -13.24 13.17 -2.72
C GLY A 25 -14.41 14.14 -2.54
N ASN A 26 -15.48 13.98 -3.31
CA ASN A 26 -16.64 14.86 -3.26
C ASN A 26 -17.52 14.52 -2.05
N GLU A 27 -17.76 15.50 -1.18
CA GLU A 27 -18.47 15.27 0.08
C GLU A 27 -19.98 15.03 -0.14
N GLU A 28 -20.59 15.71 -1.12
CA GLU A 28 -22.00 15.53 -1.44
C GLU A 28 -22.26 14.12 -2.02
N GLU A 29 -21.38 13.65 -2.90
CA GLU A 29 -21.46 12.27 -3.41
C GLU A 29 -21.24 11.23 -2.31
N MET A 30 -20.28 11.48 -1.40
CA MET A 30 -20.07 10.60 -0.25
C MET A 30 -21.27 10.59 0.69
N GLU A 31 -21.94 11.74 0.91
CA GLU A 31 -23.18 11.79 1.69
C GLU A 31 -24.28 10.94 1.04
N LYS A 32 -24.50 11.09 -0.27
CA LYS A 32 -25.48 10.27 -1.00
C LYS A 32 -25.16 8.77 -0.89
N GLN A 33 -23.92 8.38 -1.16
CA GLN A 33 -23.48 6.98 -1.14
C GLN A 33 -23.60 6.36 0.26
N ILE A 34 -23.19 7.09 1.30
CA ILE A 34 -23.29 6.61 2.69
C ILE A 34 -24.75 6.55 3.13
N SER A 35 -25.53 7.59 2.86
CA SER A 35 -26.93 7.67 3.27
C SER A 35 -27.81 6.65 2.57
N ALA A 36 -27.49 6.25 1.35
CA ALA A 36 -28.15 5.15 0.64
C ALA A 36 -28.00 3.78 1.35
N ILE A 37 -26.90 3.59 2.10
CA ILE A 37 -26.63 2.39 2.88
C ILE A 37 -27.11 2.56 4.33
N SER A 38 -26.76 3.67 4.97
CA SER A 38 -27.05 3.97 6.39
C SER A 38 -27.03 5.49 6.62
N PRO A 39 -28.19 6.15 6.65
CA PRO A 39 -28.27 7.61 6.81
C PRO A 39 -27.60 8.12 8.10
N ASP A 40 -27.68 7.35 9.18
CA ASP A 40 -27.10 7.73 10.47
C ASP A 40 -25.57 7.72 10.49
N ASP A 41 -24.94 6.99 9.56
CA ASP A 41 -23.48 6.81 9.54
C ASP A 41 -22.73 7.97 8.87
N PHE A 42 -23.40 8.85 8.13
CA PHE A 42 -22.71 10.00 7.52
C PHE A 42 -22.08 10.92 8.58
N LYS A 43 -22.81 11.23 9.65
CA LYS A 43 -22.23 12.01 10.78
C LYS A 43 -21.04 11.31 11.41
N GLY A 44 -21.07 9.98 11.47
CA GLY A 44 -19.96 9.16 11.93
C GLY A 44 -18.76 9.24 11.00
N TYR A 45 -18.97 9.18 9.69
CA TYR A 45 -17.94 9.35 8.66
C TYR A 45 -17.22 10.70 8.80
N ILE A 46 -17.95 11.81 8.91
CA ILE A 46 -17.34 13.14 9.10
C ILE A 46 -16.47 13.20 10.37
N LYS A 47 -16.95 12.62 11.49
CA LYS A 47 -16.15 12.53 12.71
C LYS A 47 -14.89 11.67 12.52
N LEU A 48 -15.00 10.57 11.79
CA LEU A 48 -13.86 9.70 11.45
C LEU A 48 -12.83 10.46 10.61
N VAL A 49 -13.24 11.14 9.54
CA VAL A 49 -12.34 11.96 8.69
C VAL A 49 -11.61 13.01 9.53
N ASN A 50 -12.32 13.72 10.40
CA ASN A 50 -11.72 14.72 11.27
C ASN A 50 -10.74 14.10 12.31
N PHE A 51 -10.99 12.86 12.74
CA PHE A 51 -10.06 12.17 13.63
C PHE A 51 -8.83 11.67 12.87
N THR A 52 -9.01 11.12 11.66
CA THR A 52 -7.89 10.66 10.83
C THR A 52 -7.01 11.79 10.33
N LYS A 53 -7.55 13.03 10.22
CA LYS A 53 -6.76 14.25 10.02
C LYS A 53 -5.69 14.41 11.12
N LYS A 54 -6.04 14.23 12.37
CA LYS A 54 -5.09 14.33 13.49
C LYS A 54 -4.02 13.24 13.44
N ILE A 55 -4.41 12.03 12.97
CA ILE A 55 -3.45 10.94 12.77
C ILE A 55 -2.49 11.29 11.63
N PHE A 56 -3.01 11.86 10.53
CA PHE A 56 -2.23 12.30 9.39
C PHE A 56 -1.23 13.42 9.78
N GLU A 57 -1.68 14.42 10.51
CA GLU A 57 -0.81 15.52 10.97
C GLU A 57 0.35 14.99 11.80
N LYS A 58 0.10 14.07 12.73
CA LYS A 58 1.14 13.47 13.57
C LYS A 58 1.97 12.44 12.82
N GLY A 59 1.33 11.47 12.17
CA GLY A 59 2.00 10.30 11.58
C GLY A 59 2.70 10.61 10.27
N TYR A 60 2.12 11.49 9.45
CA TYR A 60 2.68 11.84 8.13
C TYR A 60 3.47 13.15 8.16
N LEU A 61 2.86 14.27 8.62
CA LEU A 61 3.54 15.57 8.55
C LEU A 61 4.67 15.72 9.58
N GLU A 62 4.54 15.12 10.77
CA GLU A 62 5.54 15.29 11.83
C GLU A 62 6.55 14.14 11.89
N LEU A 63 6.15 12.91 11.58
CA LEU A 63 6.95 11.72 11.86
C LEU A 63 7.43 10.95 10.61
N SER A 64 7.00 11.27 9.40
CA SER A 64 7.34 10.46 8.21
C SER A 64 8.82 10.48 7.83
N ASP A 65 9.51 11.58 8.09
CA ASP A 65 10.93 11.79 7.78
C ASP A 65 11.85 11.59 8.99
N VAL A 66 11.30 11.18 10.14
CA VAL A 66 12.06 11.02 11.39
C VAL A 66 12.41 9.54 11.60
N PRO A 67 13.71 9.19 11.71
CA PRO A 67 14.10 7.82 11.97
C PRO A 67 13.77 7.39 13.41
N PHE A 68 13.04 6.29 13.55
CA PHE A 68 12.67 5.69 14.85
C PHE A 68 13.80 4.83 15.45
N THR A 69 15.04 5.32 15.40
CA THR A 69 16.22 4.56 15.87
C THR A 69 16.55 4.76 17.35
N LYS A 70 16.05 5.85 17.95
CA LYS A 70 16.34 6.21 19.34
C LYS A 70 15.20 5.83 20.28
N PRO A 71 15.38 4.89 21.21
CA PRO A 71 14.32 4.45 22.13
C PRO A 71 13.68 5.60 22.93
N PHE A 72 14.47 6.56 23.38
CA PHE A 72 13.97 7.71 24.12
C PHE A 72 13.07 8.62 23.28
N PHE A 73 13.36 8.78 21.99
CA PHE A 73 12.48 9.50 21.07
C PHE A 73 11.14 8.77 20.90
N MET A 74 11.17 7.44 20.75
CA MET A 74 9.95 6.65 20.66
C MET A 74 9.10 6.75 21.93
N MET A 75 9.71 6.71 23.10
CA MET A 75 9.00 6.87 24.38
C MET A 75 8.27 8.22 24.46
N LYS A 76 8.86 9.31 23.98
CA LYS A 76 8.20 10.62 23.91
C LYS A 76 6.95 10.65 23.04
N GLN A 77 6.85 9.75 22.03
CA GLN A 77 5.68 9.69 21.15
C GLN A 77 4.49 8.96 21.78
N ILE A 78 4.73 8.12 22.82
CA ILE A 78 3.69 7.26 23.43
C ILE A 78 2.43 8.04 23.83
N PRO A 79 2.50 9.19 24.52
CA PRO A 79 1.29 9.92 24.92
C PRO A 79 0.46 10.39 23.72
N SER A 80 1.12 10.85 22.64
CA SER A 80 0.44 11.28 21.41
C SER A 80 -0.20 10.09 20.70
N LEU A 81 0.52 8.97 20.59
CA LEU A 81 0.02 7.74 19.98
C LEU A 81 -1.19 7.17 20.76
N LEU A 82 -1.18 7.23 22.08
CA LEU A 82 -2.32 6.81 22.90
C LEU A 82 -3.55 7.72 22.67
N LYS A 83 -3.36 9.04 22.60
CA LYS A 83 -4.44 9.99 22.26
C LYS A 83 -5.03 9.72 20.86
N LEU A 84 -4.20 9.28 19.94
CA LEU A 84 -4.60 8.88 18.58
C LEU A 84 -5.14 7.45 18.50
N LYS A 85 -5.32 6.78 19.65
CA LYS A 85 -5.87 5.42 19.76
C LYS A 85 -5.08 4.37 18.97
N SER A 86 -3.75 4.54 18.83
CA SER A 86 -2.88 3.66 18.05
C SER A 86 -2.88 2.19 18.50
N TYR A 87 -3.39 1.91 19.70
CA TYR A 87 -3.60 0.57 20.26
C TYR A 87 -4.79 -0.17 19.64
N LYS A 88 -5.67 0.54 18.92
CA LYS A 88 -6.77 -0.08 18.16
C LYS A 88 -6.29 -0.53 16.78
N SER A 89 -6.99 -1.49 16.17
CA SER A 89 -6.87 -1.74 14.74
C SER A 89 -7.62 -0.69 13.93
N VAL A 90 -7.31 -0.57 12.63
CA VAL A 90 -8.03 0.36 11.73
C VAL A 90 -9.52 0.02 11.71
N TYR A 91 -9.88 -1.27 11.56
CA TYR A 91 -11.27 -1.70 11.60
C TYR A 91 -11.97 -1.34 12.93
N SER A 92 -11.30 -1.55 14.07
CA SER A 92 -11.84 -1.19 15.38
C SER A 92 -11.99 0.33 15.56
N LEU A 93 -11.07 1.14 15.00
CA LEU A 93 -11.21 2.58 14.98
C LEU A 93 -12.44 3.01 14.18
N VAL A 94 -12.57 2.53 12.93
CA VAL A 94 -13.70 2.83 12.04
C VAL A 94 -15.02 2.42 12.71
N SER A 95 -15.08 1.23 13.32
CA SER A 95 -16.26 0.73 14.02
C SER A 95 -16.68 1.59 15.22
N SER A 96 -15.78 2.42 15.75
CA SER A 96 -16.11 3.39 16.81
C SER A 96 -16.90 4.60 16.30
N TYR A 97 -16.97 4.80 14.99
CA TYR A 97 -17.63 5.94 14.33
C TYR A 97 -18.78 5.54 13.41
N VAL A 98 -18.67 4.38 12.77
CA VAL A 98 -19.59 3.89 11.74
C VAL A 98 -20.17 2.55 12.17
N LYS A 99 -21.49 2.37 11.99
CA LYS A 99 -22.22 1.19 12.47
C LYS A 99 -22.41 0.13 11.40
N HIS A 100 -22.73 0.52 10.16
CA HIS A 100 -23.07 -0.40 9.10
C HIS A 100 -21.84 -1.16 8.59
N GLU A 101 -21.95 -2.48 8.47
CA GLU A 101 -20.83 -3.38 8.18
C GLU A 101 -20.17 -3.09 6.82
N LYS A 102 -20.95 -2.86 5.75
CA LYS A 102 -20.40 -2.51 4.43
C LYS A 102 -19.54 -1.25 4.49
N LEU A 103 -20.00 -0.22 5.20
CA LEU A 103 -19.25 1.02 5.37
C LEU A 103 -17.98 0.83 6.20
N ARG A 104 -18.01 -0.05 7.22
CA ARG A 104 -16.81 -0.42 7.99
C ARG A 104 -15.76 -1.07 7.09
N ARG A 105 -16.16 -2.01 6.23
CA ARG A 105 -15.25 -2.67 5.27
C ARG A 105 -14.61 -1.65 4.33
N ILE A 106 -15.41 -0.77 3.71
CA ILE A 106 -14.94 0.29 2.82
C ILE A 106 -13.92 1.19 3.52
N LEU A 107 -14.29 1.78 4.66
CA LEU A 107 -13.51 2.81 5.33
C LEU A 107 -12.29 2.25 6.09
N SER A 108 -12.19 0.94 6.25
CA SER A 108 -11.05 0.28 6.93
C SER A 108 -10.10 -0.47 6.00
N MET A 109 -10.34 -0.53 4.70
CA MET A 109 -9.58 -1.38 3.77
C MET A 109 -8.13 -0.92 3.53
N HIS A 110 -7.83 0.34 3.81
CA HIS A 110 -6.56 1.01 3.46
C HIS A 110 -5.28 0.26 3.88
N PRO A 111 -5.22 -0.45 5.03
CA PRO A 111 -4.06 -1.28 5.35
C PRO A 111 -3.70 -2.32 4.29
N LEU A 112 -4.68 -2.85 3.55
CA LEU A 112 -4.44 -3.82 2.46
C LEU A 112 -3.55 -3.23 1.35
N LEU A 113 -3.63 -1.92 1.11
CA LEU A 113 -2.80 -1.22 0.12
C LEU A 113 -1.30 -1.26 0.45
N VAL A 114 -0.97 -1.50 1.71
CA VAL A 114 0.41 -1.58 2.24
C VAL A 114 0.73 -2.95 2.86
N GLY A 115 -0.04 -3.97 2.52
CA GLY A 115 0.19 -5.36 2.94
C GLY A 115 -0.23 -5.68 4.37
N GLY A 116 -1.07 -4.85 5.01
CA GLY A 116 -1.54 -5.05 6.38
C GLY A 116 -2.99 -5.55 6.46
N ASN A 117 -3.30 -6.34 7.48
CA ASN A 117 -4.66 -6.78 7.77
C ASN A 117 -5.42 -5.67 8.53
N PRO A 118 -6.57 -5.15 8.03
CA PRO A 118 -7.36 -4.10 8.69
C PRO A 118 -7.78 -4.44 10.13
N PHE A 119 -7.94 -5.71 10.45
CA PHE A 119 -8.38 -6.17 11.76
C PHE A 119 -7.26 -6.20 12.82
N THR A 120 -6.00 -6.21 12.40
CA THR A 120 -4.83 -6.27 13.30
C THR A 120 -3.89 -5.08 13.16
N THR A 121 -3.83 -4.45 11.98
CA THR A 121 -2.96 -3.29 11.72
C THR A 121 -3.38 -2.09 12.55
N THR A 122 -2.42 -1.44 13.20
CA THR A 122 -2.65 -0.25 14.05
C THR A 122 -3.44 0.85 13.35
N SER A 123 -4.33 1.51 14.07
CA SER A 123 -5.18 2.60 13.59
C SER A 123 -4.42 3.82 13.05
N ILE A 124 -3.10 3.89 13.25
CA ILE A 124 -2.26 4.92 12.64
C ILE A 124 -2.39 4.89 11.11
N TYR A 125 -2.55 3.72 10.49
CA TYR A 125 -2.80 3.59 9.05
C TYR A 125 -4.13 4.19 8.59
N GLY A 126 -5.03 4.56 9.50
CA GLY A 126 -6.19 5.41 9.20
C GLY A 126 -5.83 6.79 8.66
N LEU A 127 -4.56 7.22 8.79
CA LEU A 127 -4.05 8.44 8.15
C LEU A 127 -4.27 8.44 6.63
N ILE A 128 -4.27 7.26 5.98
CA ILE A 128 -4.44 7.13 4.52
C ILE A 128 -5.80 7.67 4.09
N LEU A 129 -6.86 7.42 4.86
CA LEU A 129 -8.20 7.95 4.58
C LEU A 129 -8.20 9.49 4.48
N TYR A 130 -7.47 10.19 5.36
CA TYR A 130 -7.35 11.64 5.27
C TYR A 130 -6.36 12.10 4.19
N LEU A 131 -5.30 11.33 3.95
CA LEU A 131 -4.33 11.59 2.89
C LEU A 131 -5.02 11.62 1.52
N GLU A 132 -5.86 10.63 1.23
CA GLU A 132 -6.68 10.57 0.02
C GLU A 132 -7.67 11.76 -0.05
N LYS A 133 -8.36 12.07 1.05
CA LYS A 133 -9.27 13.23 1.10
C LYS A 133 -8.55 14.55 0.83
N LYS A 134 -7.30 14.68 1.26
CA LYS A 134 -6.51 15.92 1.12
C LYS A 134 -5.93 16.11 -0.26
N TRP A 135 -5.40 15.06 -0.87
CA TRP A 135 -4.67 15.14 -2.13
C TRP A 135 -5.36 14.47 -3.32
N GLY A 136 -6.39 13.67 -3.06
CA GLY A 136 -7.05 12.89 -4.09
C GLY A 136 -6.23 11.69 -4.55
N ILE A 137 -6.81 10.94 -5.48
CA ILE A 137 -6.15 9.84 -6.18
C ILE A 137 -5.92 10.23 -7.63
N HIS A 138 -4.72 10.00 -8.13
CA HIS A 138 -4.28 10.39 -9.45
C HIS A 138 -3.74 9.21 -10.22
N TYR A 139 -3.93 9.24 -11.52
CA TYR A 139 -3.36 8.28 -12.46
C TYR A 139 -2.25 8.94 -13.29
N SER A 140 -1.13 8.24 -13.45
CA SER A 140 -0.06 8.64 -14.36
C SER A 140 -0.42 8.19 -15.79
N MET A 141 -0.67 9.14 -16.69
CA MET A 141 -0.98 8.86 -18.09
C MET A 141 0.17 8.06 -18.75
N GLY A 142 -0.19 7.01 -19.49
CA GLY A 142 0.76 6.02 -20.02
C GLY A 142 1.21 4.98 -18.99
N GLY A 143 0.56 4.92 -17.82
CA GLY A 143 0.81 3.94 -16.76
C GLY A 143 1.96 4.30 -15.83
N THR A 144 2.17 3.46 -14.82
CA THR A 144 3.23 3.65 -13.79
C THR A 144 4.64 3.62 -14.37
N GLY A 145 4.85 3.00 -15.54
CA GLY A 145 6.12 3.03 -16.25
C GLY A 145 6.59 4.44 -16.61
N ASN A 146 5.67 5.37 -16.84
CA ASN A 146 6.02 6.77 -17.11
C ASN A 146 6.56 7.50 -15.89
N ILE A 147 6.21 7.08 -14.68
CA ILE A 147 6.83 7.60 -13.44
C ILE A 147 8.32 7.24 -13.43
N ILE A 148 8.65 6.00 -13.80
CA ILE A 148 10.04 5.54 -13.88
C ILE A 148 10.81 6.30 -14.96
N LYS A 149 10.22 6.50 -16.13
CA LYS A 149 10.83 7.32 -17.20
C LYS A 149 11.06 8.77 -16.76
N GLY A 150 10.10 9.37 -16.05
CA GLY A 150 10.24 10.71 -15.51
C GLY A 150 11.39 10.83 -14.50
N LEU A 151 11.52 9.85 -13.60
CA LEU A 151 12.64 9.75 -12.67
C LEU A 151 13.98 9.55 -13.41
N GLU A 152 14.04 8.67 -14.43
CA GLU A 152 15.22 8.45 -15.24
C GLU A 152 15.66 9.73 -15.96
N THR A 153 14.70 10.49 -16.50
CA THR A 153 14.98 11.80 -17.11
C THR A 153 15.60 12.76 -16.11
N LEU A 154 14.99 12.92 -14.94
CA LEU A 154 15.52 13.76 -13.87
C LEU A 154 16.93 13.33 -13.43
N MET A 155 17.15 12.02 -13.25
CA MET A 155 18.46 11.50 -12.88
C MET A 155 19.53 11.81 -13.92
N ASN A 156 19.19 11.74 -15.22
CA ASN A 156 20.12 12.12 -16.29
C ASN A 156 20.43 13.62 -16.28
N GLU A 157 19.43 14.48 -16.05
CA GLU A 157 19.62 15.93 -15.93
C GLU A 157 20.54 16.29 -14.74
N GLU A 158 20.41 15.55 -13.64
CA GLU A 158 21.26 15.67 -12.44
C GLU A 158 22.61 14.94 -12.57
N ASN A 159 22.98 14.44 -13.75
CA ASN A 159 24.20 13.70 -14.02
C ASN A 159 24.40 12.44 -13.15
N ILE A 160 23.32 11.80 -12.73
CA ILE A 160 23.37 10.55 -11.98
C ILE A 160 23.60 9.41 -12.96
N LYS A 161 24.65 8.63 -12.72
CA LYS A 161 25.01 7.48 -13.58
C LYS A 161 24.07 6.29 -13.27
N ILE A 162 23.28 5.90 -14.24
CA ILE A 162 22.39 4.74 -14.16
C ILE A 162 23.08 3.56 -14.85
N LYS A 163 23.24 2.45 -14.13
CA LYS A 163 23.77 1.18 -14.67
C LYS A 163 22.68 0.12 -14.59
N LYS A 164 22.20 -0.33 -15.74
CA LYS A 164 21.17 -1.40 -15.85
C LYS A 164 21.84 -2.72 -16.23
N GLY A 165 21.21 -3.84 -15.82
CA GLY A 165 21.72 -5.18 -16.12
C GLY A 165 22.90 -5.63 -15.29
N PHE A 166 23.17 -4.96 -14.16
CA PHE A 166 24.22 -5.34 -13.22
C PHE A 166 23.60 -5.77 -11.91
N GLU A 167 23.69 -7.05 -11.60
CA GLU A 167 23.27 -7.57 -10.30
C GLU A 167 24.32 -7.31 -9.25
N VAL A 168 23.88 -6.76 -8.10
CA VAL A 168 24.73 -6.58 -6.92
C VAL A 168 24.65 -7.84 -6.08
N ASN A 169 25.76 -8.55 -5.91
CA ASN A 169 25.79 -9.77 -5.11
C ASN A 169 26.35 -9.57 -3.70
N LYS A 170 26.97 -8.41 -3.41
CA LYS A 170 27.53 -8.14 -2.08
C LYS A 170 27.68 -6.65 -1.81
N ILE A 171 27.42 -6.26 -0.57
CA ILE A 171 27.83 -4.98 0.01
C ILE A 171 29.15 -5.22 0.73
N ILE A 172 30.20 -4.51 0.29
CA ILE A 172 31.55 -4.66 0.84
C ILE A 172 31.68 -3.77 2.07
N SER A 173 32.03 -4.39 3.20
CA SER A 173 32.25 -3.71 4.48
C SER A 173 33.57 -4.13 5.11
N ASN A 174 34.12 -3.25 5.92
CA ASN A 174 35.21 -3.54 6.84
C ASN A 174 34.75 -3.23 8.26
N GLY A 175 34.20 -4.24 8.92
CA GLY A 175 33.51 -4.08 10.20
C GLY A 175 32.29 -3.14 10.09
N LYS A 176 32.39 -1.95 10.67
CA LYS A 176 31.26 -0.98 10.69
C LYS A 176 31.27 0.01 9.52
N THR A 177 32.24 -0.07 8.62
CA THR A 177 32.42 0.90 7.52
C THR A 177 32.12 0.25 6.19
N ILE A 178 31.24 0.87 5.41
CA ILE A 178 30.97 0.46 4.03
C ILE A 178 32.13 0.91 3.14
N LYS A 179 32.50 0.07 2.17
CA LYS A 179 33.56 0.30 1.17
C LYS A 179 33.04 0.35 -0.25
N GLY A 180 31.86 -0.20 -0.50
CA GLY A 180 31.25 -0.25 -1.82
C GLY A 180 30.37 -1.46 -2.02
N ILE A 181 30.22 -1.86 -3.27
CA ILE A 181 29.46 -3.02 -3.70
C ILE A 181 30.29 -3.90 -4.62
N ARG A 182 29.96 -5.20 -4.68
CA ARG A 182 30.47 -6.13 -5.68
C ARG A 182 29.32 -6.59 -6.58
N LEU A 183 29.58 -6.57 -7.86
CA LEU A 183 28.68 -7.06 -8.89
C LEU A 183 28.86 -8.58 -9.09
N GLU A 184 27.87 -9.21 -9.71
CA GLU A 184 27.92 -10.66 -9.99
C GLU A 184 29.12 -11.06 -10.86
N ASN A 185 29.50 -10.21 -11.82
CA ASN A 185 30.67 -10.40 -12.68
C ASN A 185 32.02 -10.22 -11.95
N GLY A 186 32.02 -9.92 -10.66
CA GLY A 186 33.19 -9.73 -9.82
C GLY A 186 33.70 -8.27 -9.73
N ASP A 187 33.22 -7.35 -10.54
CA ASP A 187 33.60 -5.94 -10.48
C ASP A 187 33.23 -5.31 -9.14
N GLU A 188 34.08 -4.45 -8.63
CA GLU A 188 33.82 -3.69 -7.41
C GLU A 188 33.63 -2.20 -7.71
N ILE A 189 32.61 -1.60 -7.10
CA ILE A 189 32.33 -0.17 -7.17
C ILE A 189 32.51 0.40 -5.77
N SER A 190 33.50 1.28 -5.61
CA SER A 190 33.77 1.94 -4.33
C SER A 190 32.69 2.97 -4.02
N ALA A 191 32.20 2.97 -2.78
CA ALA A 191 31.24 3.94 -2.27
C ALA A 191 31.36 4.07 -0.74
N ASN A 192 31.22 5.30 -0.24
CA ASN A 192 31.21 5.55 1.20
C ASN A 192 29.84 5.25 1.84
N ASN A 193 28.78 5.36 1.06
CA ASN A 193 27.40 5.07 1.48
C ASN A 193 26.72 4.22 0.42
N VAL A 194 25.90 3.27 0.85
CA VAL A 194 25.07 2.42 -0.01
C VAL A 194 23.65 2.50 0.49
N VAL A 195 22.73 2.96 -0.38
CA VAL A 195 21.30 2.92 -0.15
C VAL A 195 20.72 1.74 -0.92
N CYS A 196 20.06 0.84 -0.23
CA CYS A 196 19.50 -0.36 -0.82
C CYS A 196 17.95 -0.34 -0.74
N ASN A 197 17.30 -0.48 -1.87
CA ASN A 197 15.83 -0.56 -1.98
C ASN A 197 15.33 -1.98 -2.24
N ALA A 198 16.19 -3.00 -2.11
CA ALA A 198 15.75 -4.40 -2.10
C ALA A 198 15.06 -4.76 -0.77
N ASP A 199 14.30 -5.86 -0.78
CA ASP A 199 13.61 -6.32 0.42
C ASP A 199 14.60 -6.55 1.58
N PRO A 200 14.39 -5.93 2.77
CA PRO A 200 15.33 -6.00 3.87
C PRO A 200 15.77 -7.41 4.28
N PRO A 201 14.90 -8.43 4.40
CA PRO A 201 15.33 -9.80 4.67
C PRO A 201 16.36 -10.31 3.66
N ASP A 202 16.14 -10.07 2.38
CA ASP A 202 17.01 -10.48 1.29
C ASP A 202 18.38 -9.79 1.35
N VAL A 203 18.38 -8.46 1.60
CA VAL A 203 19.61 -7.67 1.80
C VAL A 203 20.46 -8.25 2.94
N TYR A 204 19.82 -8.56 4.07
CA TYR A 204 20.53 -9.07 5.24
C TYR A 204 20.99 -10.51 5.09
N GLU A 205 20.33 -11.30 4.28
CA GLU A 205 20.69 -12.70 4.04
C GLU A 205 21.76 -12.86 2.96
N ARG A 206 21.63 -12.11 1.89
CA ARG A 206 22.43 -12.30 0.67
C ARG A 206 23.54 -11.26 0.52
N LEU A 207 23.25 -9.99 0.78
CA LEU A 207 24.16 -8.89 0.44
C LEU A 207 25.12 -8.53 1.57
N LEU A 208 24.76 -8.75 2.82
CA LEU A 208 25.59 -8.41 3.97
C LEU A 208 26.33 -9.61 4.56
N ASN A 209 27.50 -9.40 5.10
CA ASN A 209 28.20 -10.44 5.86
C ASN A 209 27.47 -10.67 7.19
N LYS A 210 27.23 -11.93 7.55
CA LYS A 210 26.61 -12.28 8.85
C LYS A 210 27.40 -11.76 10.05
N LYS A 211 28.72 -11.59 9.91
CA LYS A 211 29.61 -11.04 10.97
C LYS A 211 29.37 -9.57 11.26
N ASP A 212 28.83 -8.82 10.29
CA ASP A 212 28.58 -7.39 10.39
C ASP A 212 27.19 -7.09 11.01
N LEU A 213 26.38 -8.14 11.18
CA LEU A 213 25.03 -8.04 11.75
C LEU A 213 25.06 -8.19 13.28
N ASN A 214 24.39 -7.27 13.98
CA ASN A 214 24.22 -7.35 15.43
C ASN A 214 23.41 -8.61 15.82
N PHE A 215 23.75 -9.25 16.95
CA PHE A 215 23.06 -10.42 17.50
C PHE A 215 21.55 -10.21 17.66
N PHE A 216 21.13 -9.06 18.22
CA PHE A 216 19.71 -8.72 18.37
C PHE A 216 18.98 -8.61 17.03
N PHE A 217 19.65 -8.14 16.00
CA PHE A 217 19.10 -8.05 14.68
C PHE A 217 18.87 -9.44 14.07
N ASN A 218 19.85 -10.34 14.20
CA ASN A 218 19.75 -11.74 13.75
C ASN A 218 18.59 -12.48 14.43
N PHE A 219 18.38 -12.21 15.73
CA PHE A 219 17.27 -12.79 16.48
C PHE A 219 15.91 -12.25 16.02
N LYS A 220 15.80 -10.93 15.81
CA LYS A 220 14.57 -10.26 15.33
C LYS A 220 14.21 -10.74 13.93
N ARG A 221 15.18 -10.85 13.04
CA ARG A 221 15.00 -11.28 11.65
C ARG A 221 14.32 -12.66 11.54
N LYS A 222 14.73 -13.62 12.34
CA LYS A 222 14.14 -14.99 12.37
C LYS A 222 12.67 -15.02 12.82
N ARG A 223 12.16 -13.91 13.35
CA ARG A 223 10.78 -13.77 13.86
C ARG A 223 10.01 -12.69 13.14
N MET A 224 10.47 -12.25 11.97
CA MET A 224 9.75 -11.29 11.16
C MET A 224 8.55 -11.97 10.50
N ASP A 225 7.40 -11.36 10.66
CA ASP A 225 6.21 -11.70 9.88
C ASP A 225 6.26 -10.98 8.54
N TYR A 226 5.92 -11.68 7.49
CA TYR A 226 5.82 -11.13 6.15
C TYR A 226 4.38 -10.74 5.84
N SER A 227 4.23 -9.71 5.01
CA SER A 227 2.93 -9.35 4.44
C SER A 227 2.34 -10.51 3.62
N MET A 228 1.06 -10.41 3.30
CA MET A 228 0.44 -11.31 2.34
C MET A 228 1.17 -11.27 1.00
N GLY A 229 1.09 -12.35 0.25
CA GLY A 229 1.43 -12.39 -1.17
C GLY A 229 0.30 -11.83 -2.03
N LEU A 230 0.60 -11.60 -3.30
CA LEU A 230 -0.37 -11.12 -4.29
C LEU A 230 -0.29 -12.00 -5.53
N PHE A 231 -1.43 -12.57 -5.94
CA PHE A 231 -1.56 -13.12 -7.28
C PHE A 231 -2.05 -12.02 -8.22
N VAL A 232 -1.30 -11.77 -9.29
CA VAL A 232 -1.63 -10.73 -10.27
C VAL A 232 -1.81 -11.38 -11.64
N TYR A 233 -2.93 -11.08 -12.30
CA TYR A 233 -3.22 -11.56 -13.64
C TYR A 233 -3.57 -10.39 -14.55
N TYR A 234 -2.80 -10.21 -15.62
CA TYR A 234 -3.00 -9.19 -16.65
C TYR A 234 -3.74 -9.77 -17.83
N PHE A 235 -4.73 -9.05 -18.36
CA PHE A 235 -5.46 -9.49 -19.55
C PHE A 235 -6.03 -8.31 -20.34
N GLY A 236 -6.23 -8.54 -21.63
CA GLY A 236 -6.94 -7.64 -22.53
C GLY A 236 -8.27 -8.23 -23.00
N THR A 237 -9.19 -7.37 -23.38
CA THR A 237 -10.49 -7.77 -23.94
C THR A 237 -10.74 -7.08 -25.25
N LYS A 238 -11.43 -7.76 -26.18
CA LYS A 238 -11.90 -7.20 -27.46
C LYS A 238 -13.23 -6.43 -27.33
N LYS A 239 -13.52 -5.92 -26.13
CA LYS A 239 -14.75 -5.21 -25.80
C LYS A 239 -14.44 -4.19 -24.69
N VAL A 240 -15.10 -3.02 -24.75
CA VAL A 240 -15.02 -1.98 -23.71
C VAL A 240 -16.12 -2.19 -22.66
N TYR A 241 -15.74 -2.16 -21.37
CA TYR A 241 -16.63 -2.35 -20.21
C TYR A 241 -16.83 -1.01 -19.50
N LYS A 242 -17.70 -0.15 -20.06
CA LYS A 242 -17.93 1.23 -19.56
C LYS A 242 -18.48 1.31 -18.13
N ASP A 243 -19.06 0.22 -17.63
CA ASP A 243 -19.63 0.10 -16.29
C ASP A 243 -18.62 -0.33 -15.22
N VAL A 244 -17.37 -0.59 -15.61
CA VAL A 244 -16.27 -0.91 -14.70
C VAL A 244 -15.44 0.35 -14.47
N ALA A 245 -15.31 0.78 -13.22
CA ALA A 245 -14.52 1.94 -12.84
C ALA A 245 -13.01 1.69 -13.01
N HIS A 246 -12.21 2.76 -12.95
CA HIS A 246 -10.76 2.68 -13.03
C HIS A 246 -10.17 1.73 -11.97
N HIS A 247 -10.64 1.88 -10.73
CA HIS A 247 -10.32 0.99 -9.61
C HIS A 247 -11.62 0.37 -9.08
N THR A 248 -11.72 -0.95 -9.12
CA THR A 248 -12.85 -1.68 -8.58
C THR A 248 -12.37 -2.68 -7.53
N ILE A 249 -12.97 -2.66 -6.35
CA ILE A 249 -12.69 -3.61 -5.27
C ILE A 249 -13.94 -4.43 -5.03
N LYS A 250 -13.86 -5.73 -5.23
CA LYS A 250 -14.94 -6.65 -4.89
C LYS A 250 -14.65 -7.34 -3.58
N PHE A 251 -15.58 -7.23 -2.64
CA PHE A 251 -15.54 -7.99 -1.40
C PHE A 251 -16.21 -9.34 -1.56
N GLY A 252 -15.63 -10.39 -0.98
CA GLY A 252 -16.25 -11.68 -0.79
C GLY A 252 -17.23 -11.65 0.40
N ASN A 253 -18.10 -12.68 0.51
CA ASN A 253 -19.09 -12.82 1.58
C ASN A 253 -18.43 -12.91 2.96
N LYS A 254 -17.32 -13.65 3.05
CA LYS A 254 -16.60 -13.96 4.29
C LYS A 254 -15.33 -13.12 4.40
N TYR A 255 -15.46 -11.80 4.21
CA TYR A 255 -14.31 -10.88 4.13
C TYR A 255 -13.32 -11.03 5.30
N LYS A 256 -13.82 -11.10 6.55
CA LYS A 256 -12.93 -11.24 7.71
C LYS A 256 -12.25 -12.61 7.72
N GLU A 257 -13.00 -13.69 7.52
CA GLU A 257 -12.48 -15.05 7.49
C GLU A 257 -11.45 -15.24 6.38
N HIS A 258 -11.69 -14.62 5.21
CA HIS A 258 -10.75 -14.62 4.10
C HIS A 258 -9.41 -13.98 4.50
N LEU A 259 -9.43 -12.84 5.19
CA LEU A 259 -8.21 -12.21 5.67
C LEU A 259 -7.54 -13.00 6.80
N ASP A 260 -8.30 -13.57 7.74
CA ASP A 260 -7.77 -14.46 8.78
C ASP A 260 -7.09 -15.70 8.14
N ASP A 261 -7.69 -16.25 7.07
CA ASP A 261 -7.12 -17.41 6.35
C ASP A 261 -5.80 -17.05 5.67
N ILE A 262 -5.71 -15.87 5.03
CA ILE A 262 -4.50 -15.42 4.34
C ILE A 262 -3.38 -15.05 5.33
N PHE A 263 -3.68 -14.23 6.33
CA PHE A 263 -2.66 -13.66 7.21
C PHE A 263 -2.22 -14.62 8.31
N ASP A 264 -3.16 -15.35 8.93
CA ASP A 264 -2.90 -16.16 10.12
C ASP A 264 -2.77 -17.64 9.78
N LYS A 265 -3.75 -18.21 9.06
CA LYS A 265 -3.80 -19.64 8.77
C LYS A 265 -2.98 -20.05 7.54
N LYS A 266 -2.54 -19.09 6.73
CA LYS A 266 -1.76 -19.29 5.50
C LYS A 266 -2.46 -20.22 4.49
N LYS A 267 -3.78 -20.02 4.30
CA LYS A 267 -4.62 -20.85 3.42
C LYS A 267 -5.29 -19.99 2.36
N LEU A 268 -5.51 -20.56 1.17
CA LEU A 268 -6.42 -20.01 0.17
C LEU A 268 -7.86 -20.36 0.56
N ASN A 269 -8.78 -19.44 0.27
CA ASN A 269 -10.23 -19.61 0.46
C ASN A 269 -10.91 -19.47 -0.90
N ASP A 270 -12.05 -20.14 -1.10
CA ASP A 270 -12.83 -20.06 -2.34
C ASP A 270 -13.61 -18.74 -2.44
N ASP A 271 -13.95 -18.11 -1.30
CA ASP A 271 -14.63 -16.80 -1.25
C ASP A 271 -13.58 -15.68 -1.18
N ILE A 272 -13.12 -15.23 -2.34
CA ILE A 272 -12.04 -14.25 -2.46
C ILE A 272 -12.56 -12.82 -2.63
N SER A 273 -11.88 -11.87 -1.98
CA SER A 273 -11.94 -10.45 -2.31
C SER A 273 -10.82 -10.13 -3.30
N TYR A 274 -11.07 -9.24 -4.26
CA TYR A 274 -10.06 -8.87 -5.24
C TYR A 274 -10.17 -7.40 -5.65
N TYR A 275 -9.06 -6.89 -6.15
CA TYR A 275 -8.97 -5.60 -6.80
C TYR A 275 -8.85 -5.78 -8.31
N LEU A 276 -9.61 -5.00 -9.07
CA LEU A 276 -9.58 -4.95 -10.53
C LEU A 276 -9.21 -3.53 -10.97
N HIS A 277 -8.17 -3.41 -11.77
CA HIS A 277 -7.71 -2.17 -12.37
C HIS A 277 -8.03 -2.16 -13.87
N ARG A 278 -8.67 -1.07 -14.31
CA ARG A 278 -9.00 -0.79 -15.70
C ARG A 278 -8.42 0.56 -16.09
N PRO A 279 -7.15 0.65 -16.51
CA PRO A 279 -6.53 1.93 -16.86
C PRO A 279 -7.20 2.61 -18.05
N THR A 280 -7.76 1.86 -18.98
CA THR A 280 -8.52 2.36 -20.13
C THR A 280 -9.79 3.16 -19.76
N ALA A 281 -10.24 3.12 -18.51
CA ALA A 281 -11.27 4.03 -18.01
C ALA A 281 -10.82 5.50 -17.97
N THR A 282 -9.51 5.75 -18.00
CA THR A 282 -8.91 7.08 -17.86
C THR A 282 -7.95 7.41 -19.01
N ASP A 283 -7.32 6.39 -19.60
CA ASP A 283 -6.24 6.51 -20.57
C ASP A 283 -6.46 5.54 -21.73
N ASP A 284 -7.05 6.05 -22.80
CA ASP A 284 -7.37 5.25 -23.99
C ASP A 284 -6.12 4.68 -24.67
N SER A 285 -4.93 5.26 -24.42
CA SER A 285 -3.66 4.75 -25.00
C SER A 285 -3.21 3.40 -24.44
N MET A 286 -3.86 2.92 -23.38
CA MET A 286 -3.49 1.66 -22.70
C MET A 286 -4.01 0.41 -23.40
N ALA A 287 -4.86 0.52 -24.43
CA ALA A 287 -5.35 -0.58 -25.24
C ALA A 287 -5.65 -0.11 -26.68
N PRO A 288 -5.73 -1.02 -27.69
CA PRO A 288 -6.22 -0.69 -29.02
C PRO A 288 -7.67 -0.20 -29.00
N ASP A 289 -8.07 0.54 -30.04
CA ASP A 289 -9.43 1.06 -30.19
C ASP A 289 -10.49 -0.04 -30.03
N GLY A 290 -11.52 0.23 -29.24
CA GLY A 290 -12.60 -0.71 -28.96
C GLY A 290 -12.25 -1.86 -28.00
N CYS A 291 -11.06 -1.83 -27.42
CA CYS A 291 -10.56 -2.81 -26.46
C CYS A 291 -10.42 -2.21 -25.06
N ASP A 292 -10.36 -3.09 -24.07
CA ASP A 292 -9.95 -2.74 -22.69
C ASP A 292 -8.72 -3.56 -22.27
N CYS A 293 -7.95 -3.03 -21.34
CA CYS A 293 -6.96 -3.81 -20.62
C CYS A 293 -7.23 -3.74 -19.10
N PHE A 294 -6.84 -4.82 -18.44
CA PHE A 294 -7.09 -5.02 -17.02
C PHE A 294 -5.90 -5.69 -16.34
N TYR A 295 -5.78 -5.49 -15.05
CA TYR A 295 -5.21 -6.49 -14.18
C TYR A 295 -6.10 -6.72 -12.95
N VAL A 296 -6.13 -7.97 -12.52
CA VAL A 296 -6.75 -8.37 -11.26
C VAL A 296 -5.65 -8.69 -10.25
N LEU A 297 -5.88 -8.29 -9.01
CA LEU A 297 -4.97 -8.52 -7.91
C LEU A 297 -5.75 -9.21 -6.79
N VAL A 298 -5.30 -10.40 -6.44
CA VAL A 298 -5.91 -11.25 -5.39
C VAL A 298 -4.91 -11.40 -4.26
N PRO A 299 -5.26 -11.01 -3.02
CA PRO A 299 -4.47 -11.34 -1.85
C PRO A 299 -4.38 -12.86 -1.66
N VAL A 300 -3.17 -13.35 -1.45
CA VAL A 300 -2.89 -14.77 -1.21
C VAL A 300 -1.92 -14.94 -0.03
N PRO A 301 -1.82 -16.11 0.58
CA PRO A 301 -0.77 -16.38 1.57
C PRO A 301 0.63 -16.09 1.01
N ASN A 302 1.55 -15.71 1.87
CA ASN A 302 2.95 -15.52 1.48
C ASN A 302 3.70 -16.86 1.40
N ASN A 303 4.96 -16.83 0.93
CA ASN A 303 5.79 -18.02 0.75
C ASN A 303 6.22 -18.72 2.07
N GLN A 304 5.74 -18.26 3.23
CA GLN A 304 5.89 -18.99 4.50
C GLN A 304 4.74 -20.00 4.72
N SER A 305 3.76 -20.06 3.81
CA SER A 305 2.75 -21.12 3.78
C SER A 305 3.41 -22.42 3.31
N ASN A 306 3.19 -23.52 4.04
CA ASN A 306 3.59 -24.86 3.64
C ASN A 306 2.72 -25.37 2.51
#